data_e5dc644cde317e8acfaea92a854950d1
#
_entry.id   e5dc644cde317e8acfaea92a854950d1
#
_cell.length_a   1.000
_cell.length_b   1.000
_cell.length_c   1.000
_cell.angle_alpha   90.00
_cell.angle_beta   90.00
_cell.angle_gamma   90.00
#
_symmetry.space_group_name_H-M   'P 1'
#
loop_
_entity.id
_entity.type
_entity.pdbx_description
1 polymer ?
#
loop_
_entity_poly.entity_id
_entity_poly.type
_entity_poly.pdbx_seq_one_letter_code
_entity_poly.pdbx_strand_id
1 'polypeptide(L)'
;MMDGRVGAIRRALDAEGWINVGILAYSAKYASAYYGPFRDALDSAPKFGDKKTYQMDAANSREAIREVDLDIAEGADIVMVKPALAYLDIIWQIKQHTHLPVAAYNVSGEYAMIKAAAEQGWIDEKKIVLETLMSMKRAGADLILTYFAKDVALMLR
;
A
#
# COMPACT_ATOMS: atom_id res chain seq x y z
N MET A 1 -4.58 2.03 -14.17
CA MET A 1 -4.30 0.68 -13.58
C MET A 1 -5.34 -0.35 -13.98
N MET A 2 -6.36 -0.53 -13.22
CA MET A 2 -7.44 -1.50 -13.47
C MET A 2 -8.79 -0.79 -13.33
N ASP A 3 -8.93 0.28 -14.06
CA ASP A 3 -10.03 1.23 -13.99
C ASP A 3 -11.39 0.56 -14.20
N GLY A 4 -12.41 1.06 -13.52
CA GLY A 4 -13.76 0.49 -13.54
C GLY A 4 -14.01 -0.63 -12.54
N ARG A 5 -12.99 -1.21 -11.88
CA ARG A 5 -13.16 -2.32 -10.94
C ARG A 5 -13.78 -1.89 -9.62
N VAL A 6 -13.34 -0.77 -9.07
CA VAL A 6 -13.93 -0.21 -7.84
C VAL A 6 -15.39 0.09 -8.07
N GLY A 7 -15.73 0.77 -9.18
CA GLY A 7 -17.10 1.07 -9.55
C GLY A 7 -17.97 -0.17 -9.80
N ALA A 8 -17.39 -1.23 -10.39
CA ALA A 8 -18.11 -2.50 -10.58
C ALA A 8 -18.44 -3.16 -9.24
N ILE A 9 -17.48 -3.18 -8.29
CA ILE A 9 -17.67 -3.73 -6.94
C ILE A 9 -18.71 -2.89 -6.19
N ARG A 10 -18.61 -1.56 -6.23
CA ARG A 10 -19.57 -0.66 -5.56
C ARG A 10 -21.00 -0.91 -6.06
N ARG A 11 -21.19 -0.94 -7.36
CA ARG A 11 -22.53 -1.23 -7.94
C ARG A 11 -23.06 -2.60 -7.54
N ALA A 12 -22.20 -3.63 -7.49
CA ALA A 12 -22.62 -4.96 -7.10
C ALA A 12 -23.05 -5.02 -5.62
N LEU A 13 -22.27 -4.40 -4.74
CA LEU A 13 -22.61 -4.29 -3.31
C LEU A 13 -23.92 -3.54 -3.09
N ASP A 14 -24.11 -2.42 -3.78
CA ASP A 14 -25.31 -1.61 -3.64
C ASP A 14 -26.56 -2.34 -4.14
N ALA A 15 -26.46 -3.08 -5.25
CA ALA A 15 -27.57 -3.87 -5.81
C ALA A 15 -28.05 -4.97 -4.84
N GLU A 16 -27.14 -5.51 -4.02
CA GLU A 16 -27.44 -6.51 -3.00
C GLU A 16 -27.81 -5.88 -1.62
N GLY A 17 -27.91 -4.55 -1.54
CA GLY A 17 -28.25 -3.81 -0.32
C GLY A 17 -27.08 -3.59 0.64
N TRP A 18 -25.85 -3.91 0.23
CA TRP A 18 -24.63 -3.74 1.05
C TRP A 18 -24.05 -2.31 0.94
N ILE A 19 -24.88 -1.30 1.01
CA ILE A 19 -24.50 0.12 0.82
C ILE A 19 -23.50 0.63 1.86
N ASN A 20 -23.42 0.01 3.03
CA ASN A 20 -22.51 0.41 4.12
C ASN A 20 -21.19 -0.37 4.13
N VAL A 21 -20.94 -1.23 3.15
CA VAL A 21 -19.64 -1.93 3.03
C VAL A 21 -18.64 -1.02 2.36
N GLY A 22 -17.60 -0.60 3.12
CA GLY A 22 -16.54 0.26 2.61
C GLY A 22 -15.60 -0.46 1.66
N ILE A 23 -15.01 0.28 0.71
CA ILE A 23 -14.05 -0.22 -0.27
C ILE A 23 -12.70 0.46 -0.03
N LEU A 24 -11.66 -0.35 0.28
CA LEU A 24 -10.27 0.08 0.30
C LEU A 24 -9.66 -0.26 -1.06
N ALA A 25 -9.35 0.76 -1.86
CA ALA A 25 -8.79 0.61 -3.18
C ALA A 25 -7.25 0.63 -3.16
N TYR A 26 -6.63 -0.25 -3.95
CA TYR A 26 -5.17 -0.25 -4.19
C TYR A 26 -4.82 0.75 -5.29
N SER A 27 -5.17 2.02 -5.09
CA SER A 27 -5.14 3.08 -6.09
C SER A 27 -3.74 3.34 -6.65
N ALA A 28 -2.75 3.55 -5.78
CA ALA A 28 -1.37 3.81 -6.18
C ALA A 28 -0.48 2.58 -5.95
N LYS A 29 -0.62 1.57 -6.83
CA LYS A 29 0.18 0.35 -6.74
C LYS A 29 1.26 0.31 -7.81
N TYR A 30 2.51 0.45 -7.37
CA TYR A 30 3.70 0.46 -8.21
C TYR A 30 4.21 -0.94 -8.55
N ALA A 31 4.75 -1.12 -9.76
CA ALA A 31 5.60 -2.27 -10.07
C ALA A 31 6.88 -2.17 -9.23
N SER A 32 7.15 -3.20 -8.42
CA SER A 32 8.21 -3.08 -7.42
C SER A 32 8.95 -4.39 -7.19
N ALA A 33 10.27 -4.29 -6.97
CA ALA A 33 11.11 -5.39 -6.52
C ALA A 33 10.82 -5.80 -5.05
N TYR A 34 10.24 -4.92 -4.24
CA TYR A 34 9.87 -5.20 -2.86
C TYR A 34 8.80 -6.28 -2.68
N TYR A 35 8.21 -6.80 -3.77
CA TYR A 35 7.25 -7.90 -3.70
C TYR A 35 7.89 -9.31 -3.73
N GLY A 36 9.23 -9.42 -3.86
CA GLY A 36 9.93 -10.70 -3.98
C GLY A 36 9.48 -11.75 -2.98
N PRO A 37 9.66 -11.55 -1.66
CA PRO A 37 9.34 -12.57 -0.65
C PRO A 37 7.87 -13.00 -0.67
N PHE A 38 6.94 -12.11 -0.97
CA PHE A 38 5.52 -12.42 -1.09
C PHE A 38 5.20 -13.26 -2.34
N ARG A 39 5.88 -12.96 -3.45
CA ARG A 39 5.72 -13.74 -4.70
C ARG A 39 6.18 -15.17 -4.53
N ASP A 40 7.32 -15.36 -3.86
CA ASP A 40 7.88 -16.68 -3.57
C ASP A 40 6.96 -17.48 -2.62
N ALA A 41 6.47 -16.84 -1.56
CA ALA A 41 5.60 -17.48 -0.56
C ALA A 41 4.24 -17.95 -1.12
N LEU A 42 3.69 -17.26 -2.13
CA LEU A 42 2.37 -17.55 -2.71
C LEU A 42 2.45 -18.18 -4.12
N ASP A 43 3.64 -18.50 -4.62
CA ASP A 43 3.83 -18.90 -6.03
C ASP A 43 3.10 -17.96 -7.00
N SER A 44 3.10 -16.65 -6.67
CA SER A 44 2.34 -15.61 -7.36
C SER A 44 3.17 -14.85 -8.39
N ALA A 45 4.39 -15.32 -8.67
CA ALA A 45 5.18 -14.82 -9.78
C ALA A 45 4.38 -15.04 -11.10
N PRO A 46 4.36 -14.06 -12.01
CA PRO A 46 3.67 -14.24 -13.27
C PRO A 46 4.35 -15.40 -14.04
N LYS A 47 3.54 -16.39 -14.46
CA LYS A 47 4.02 -17.50 -15.31
C LYS A 47 4.34 -17.05 -16.73
N PHE A 48 3.86 -15.89 -17.12
CA PHE A 48 4.07 -15.26 -18.41
C PHE A 48 4.11 -13.73 -18.27
N GLY A 49 5.05 -13.07 -18.93
CA GLY A 49 5.22 -11.62 -18.89
C GLY A 49 5.59 -11.09 -17.50
N ASP A 50 5.25 -9.85 -17.27
CA ASP A 50 5.39 -9.16 -15.99
C ASP A 50 4.09 -8.42 -15.63
N LYS A 51 4.01 -7.87 -14.43
CA LYS A 51 2.83 -7.13 -13.98
C LYS A 51 2.89 -5.61 -14.32
N LYS A 52 3.86 -5.18 -15.11
CA LYS A 52 4.06 -3.75 -15.44
C LYS A 52 2.98 -3.20 -16.38
N THR A 53 2.22 -4.07 -17.02
CA THR A 53 1.09 -3.68 -17.87
C THR A 53 -0.06 -3.01 -17.12
N TYR A 54 -0.16 -3.22 -15.79
CA TYR A 54 -1.22 -2.69 -14.94
C TYR A 54 -0.75 -2.19 -13.57
N GLN A 55 0.53 -2.29 -13.26
CA GLN A 55 1.16 -1.65 -12.10
C GLN A 55 1.96 -0.46 -12.57
N MET A 56 1.90 0.64 -11.82
CA MET A 56 2.50 1.90 -12.21
C MET A 56 4.03 1.81 -12.29
N ASP A 57 4.61 2.61 -13.16
CA ASP A 57 6.06 2.78 -13.26
C ASP A 57 6.59 3.49 -12.01
N ALA A 58 7.66 2.93 -11.41
CA ALA A 58 8.29 3.49 -10.22
C ALA A 58 8.82 4.94 -10.41
N ALA A 59 9.10 5.35 -11.63
CA ALA A 59 9.56 6.70 -11.95
C ALA A 59 8.42 7.72 -12.14
N ASN A 60 7.15 7.27 -12.19
CA ASN A 60 6.00 8.13 -12.48
C ASN A 60 5.21 8.45 -11.22
N SER A 61 5.31 9.69 -10.73
CA SER A 61 4.52 10.17 -9.59
C SER A 61 3.14 10.72 -9.99
N ARG A 62 2.99 11.20 -11.24
CA ARG A 62 1.76 11.90 -11.66
C ARG A 62 0.58 10.96 -11.87
N GLU A 63 0.84 9.75 -12.28
CA GLU A 63 -0.19 8.72 -12.48
C GLU A 63 -0.91 8.37 -11.17
N ALA A 64 -0.21 8.41 -10.02
CA ALA A 64 -0.79 8.11 -8.72
C ALA A 64 -2.01 8.98 -8.38
N ILE A 65 -1.93 10.28 -8.67
CA ILE A 65 -3.05 11.22 -8.41
C ILE A 65 -4.22 10.90 -9.33
N ARG A 66 -3.96 10.63 -10.61
CA ARG A 66 -5.00 10.27 -11.57
C ARG A 66 -5.74 8.99 -11.15
N GLU A 67 -5.01 7.95 -10.76
CA GLU A 67 -5.59 6.68 -10.33
C GLU A 67 -6.40 6.82 -9.04
N VAL A 68 -5.95 7.67 -8.12
CA VAL A 68 -6.70 8.02 -6.90
C VAL A 68 -8.01 8.73 -7.26
N ASP A 69 -7.98 9.71 -8.15
CA ASP A 69 -9.18 10.43 -8.58
C ASP A 69 -10.21 9.50 -9.24
N LEU A 70 -9.74 8.56 -10.08
CA LEU A 70 -10.60 7.57 -10.71
C LEU A 70 -11.25 6.64 -9.68
N ASP A 71 -10.47 6.08 -8.75
CA ASP A 71 -11.00 5.20 -7.70
C ASP A 71 -11.99 5.93 -6.76
N ILE A 72 -11.74 7.21 -6.44
CA ILE A 72 -12.67 8.07 -5.69
C ILE A 72 -13.98 8.25 -6.45
N ALA A 73 -13.90 8.60 -7.75
CA ALA A 73 -15.07 8.77 -8.59
C ALA A 73 -15.87 7.46 -8.75
N GLU A 74 -15.22 6.33 -8.65
CA GLU A 74 -15.81 4.99 -8.68
C GLU A 74 -16.40 4.54 -7.35
N GLY A 75 -16.20 5.28 -6.25
CA GLY A 75 -16.79 5.03 -4.93
C GLY A 75 -15.85 4.32 -3.94
N ALA A 76 -14.54 4.51 -4.03
CA ALA A 76 -13.62 4.10 -2.99
C ALA A 76 -13.81 4.94 -1.72
N ASP A 77 -13.76 4.30 -0.55
CA ASP A 77 -13.83 4.95 0.77
C ASP A 77 -12.44 5.20 1.36
N ILE A 78 -11.46 4.38 0.98
CA ILE A 78 -10.06 4.46 1.40
C ILE A 78 -9.18 4.22 0.19
N VAL A 79 -8.14 5.04 0.00
CA VAL A 79 -7.15 4.89 -1.07
C VAL A 79 -5.81 4.43 -0.52
N MET A 80 -5.06 3.61 -1.26
CA MET A 80 -3.82 3.01 -0.77
C MET A 80 -2.63 3.25 -1.68
N VAL A 81 -1.47 3.49 -1.06
CA VAL A 81 -0.15 3.46 -1.70
C VAL A 81 0.57 2.14 -1.37
N LYS A 82 1.10 1.47 -2.40
CA LYS A 82 1.83 0.21 -2.27
C LYS A 82 2.96 0.09 -3.31
N PRO A 83 4.21 -0.17 -2.90
CA PRO A 83 4.74 -0.22 -1.52
C PRO A 83 4.70 1.12 -0.82
N ALA A 84 5.07 1.18 0.47
CA ALA A 84 4.99 2.40 1.26
C ALA A 84 6.34 3.12 1.43
N LEU A 85 7.37 2.44 1.92
CA LEU A 85 8.61 3.08 2.40
C LEU A 85 9.36 3.84 1.31
N ALA A 86 9.44 3.29 0.10
CA ALA A 86 10.10 3.93 -1.04
C ALA A 86 9.21 4.97 -1.77
N TYR A 87 7.97 5.20 -1.29
CA TYR A 87 6.95 6.03 -1.92
C TYR A 87 6.29 6.99 -0.91
N LEU A 88 7.07 7.48 0.08
CA LEU A 88 6.59 8.43 1.09
C LEU A 88 6.15 9.76 0.47
N ASP A 89 6.79 10.17 -0.60
CA ASP A 89 6.44 11.33 -1.42
C ASP A 89 5.05 11.17 -2.05
N ILE A 90 4.72 9.97 -2.52
CA ILE A 90 3.40 9.66 -3.09
C ILE A 90 2.32 9.66 -2.00
N ILE A 91 2.61 9.08 -0.83
CA ILE A 91 1.70 9.13 0.32
C ILE A 91 1.40 10.58 0.68
N TRP A 92 2.44 11.42 0.75
CA TRP A 92 2.29 12.83 1.06
C TRP A 92 1.47 13.58 0.00
N GLN A 93 1.77 13.38 -1.29
CA GLN A 93 1.03 14.02 -2.39
C GLN A 93 -0.46 13.66 -2.36
N ILE A 94 -0.79 12.37 -2.20
CA ILE A 94 -2.18 11.91 -2.11
C ILE A 94 -2.87 12.50 -0.88
N LYS A 95 -2.19 12.54 0.28
CA LYS A 95 -2.75 13.13 1.51
C LYS A 95 -3.06 14.61 1.39
N GLN A 96 -2.28 15.36 0.59
CA GLN A 96 -2.58 16.77 0.30
C GLN A 96 -3.71 16.93 -0.74
N HIS A 97 -3.96 15.91 -1.55
CA HIS A 97 -4.89 15.95 -2.66
C HIS A 97 -6.32 15.52 -2.30
N THR A 98 -6.49 14.58 -1.38
CA THR A 98 -7.80 14.05 -0.99
C THR A 98 -8.08 14.15 0.49
N HIS A 99 -9.38 14.22 0.85
CA HIS A 99 -9.85 14.14 2.24
C HIS A 99 -10.12 12.69 2.71
N LEU A 100 -10.08 11.72 1.79
CA LEU A 100 -10.25 10.32 2.18
C LEU A 100 -9.08 9.81 3.03
N PRO A 101 -9.31 8.80 3.88
CA PRO A 101 -8.23 8.12 4.56
C PRO A 101 -7.22 7.52 3.57
N VAL A 102 -5.94 7.72 3.84
CA VAL A 102 -4.83 7.18 3.04
C VAL A 102 -4.21 5.99 3.76
N ALA A 103 -4.26 4.83 3.13
CA ALA A 103 -3.59 3.63 3.60
C ALA A 103 -2.20 3.48 2.95
N ALA A 104 -1.25 2.97 3.71
CA ALA A 104 0.09 2.65 3.25
C ALA A 104 0.40 1.17 3.51
N TYR A 105 0.95 0.46 2.52
CA TYR A 105 1.31 -0.94 2.70
C TYR A 105 2.84 -1.12 2.81
N ASN A 106 3.29 -1.41 4.03
CA ASN A 106 4.66 -1.86 4.32
C ASN A 106 4.79 -3.33 3.90
N VAL A 107 5.35 -3.55 2.70
CA VAL A 107 5.30 -4.84 2.02
C VAL A 107 6.39 -5.82 2.47
N SER A 108 6.32 -7.05 1.99
CA SER A 108 7.18 -8.17 2.40
C SER A 108 8.67 -7.91 2.20
N GLY A 109 9.08 -7.26 1.12
CA GLY A 109 10.49 -6.92 0.89
C GLY A 109 10.99 -5.86 1.87
N GLU A 110 10.18 -4.86 2.20
CA GLU A 110 10.51 -3.86 3.22
C GLU A 110 10.65 -4.51 4.61
N TYR A 111 9.74 -5.43 4.96
CA TYR A 111 9.82 -6.25 6.16
C TYR A 111 11.10 -7.11 6.18
N ALA A 112 11.36 -7.86 5.10
CA ALA A 112 12.50 -8.76 5.00
C ALA A 112 13.85 -8.02 5.12
N MET A 113 13.97 -6.82 4.54
CA MET A 113 15.18 -5.99 4.65
C MET A 113 15.50 -5.63 6.11
N ILE A 114 14.49 -5.22 6.88
CA ILE A 114 14.65 -4.88 8.30
C ILE A 114 15.05 -6.13 9.09
N LYS A 115 14.34 -7.25 8.90
CA LYS A 115 14.64 -8.51 9.58
C LYS A 115 16.06 -8.99 9.29
N ALA A 116 16.48 -9.01 8.03
CA ALA A 116 17.81 -9.45 7.62
C ALA A 116 18.92 -8.57 8.23
N ALA A 117 18.76 -7.26 8.22
CA ALA A 117 19.74 -6.34 8.79
C ALA A 117 19.81 -6.45 10.34
N ALA A 118 18.66 -6.67 10.98
CA ALA A 118 18.58 -6.87 12.43
C ALA A 118 19.24 -8.21 12.86
N GLU A 119 19.02 -9.29 12.12
CA GLU A 119 19.67 -10.59 12.35
C GLU A 119 21.20 -10.53 12.27
N GLN A 120 21.73 -9.65 11.43
CA GLN A 120 23.17 -9.39 11.33
C GLN A 120 23.69 -8.44 12.43
N GLY A 121 22.83 -7.90 13.29
CA GLY A 121 23.21 -6.95 14.32
C GLY A 121 23.57 -5.55 13.79
N TRP A 122 23.26 -5.24 12.55
CA TRP A 122 23.59 -3.94 11.94
C TRP A 122 22.66 -2.82 12.37
N ILE A 123 21.43 -3.16 12.76
CA ILE A 123 20.41 -2.21 13.22
C ILE A 123 19.66 -2.78 14.43
N ASP A 124 19.14 -1.87 15.27
CA ASP A 124 18.20 -2.21 16.34
C ASP A 124 16.80 -2.38 15.74
N GLU A 125 16.30 -3.62 15.75
CA GLU A 125 15.02 -3.97 15.11
C GLU A 125 13.85 -3.12 15.63
N LYS A 126 13.73 -2.99 16.94
CA LYS A 126 12.61 -2.26 17.56
C LYS A 126 12.60 -0.78 17.16
N LYS A 127 13.77 -0.15 17.21
CA LYS A 127 13.90 1.26 16.85
C LYS A 127 13.61 1.50 15.38
N ILE A 128 14.19 0.70 14.49
CA ILE A 128 14.01 0.91 13.05
C ILE A 128 12.58 0.59 12.59
N VAL A 129 11.90 -0.38 13.21
CA VAL A 129 10.49 -0.67 12.93
C VAL A 129 9.62 0.53 13.27
N LEU A 130 9.78 1.09 14.49
CA LEU A 130 9.01 2.26 14.91
C LEU A 130 9.32 3.49 14.05
N GLU A 131 10.60 3.73 13.72
CA GLU A 131 11.01 4.84 12.86
C GLU A 131 10.43 4.70 11.44
N THR A 132 10.47 3.50 10.88
CA THR A 132 9.92 3.20 9.56
C THR A 132 8.41 3.47 9.50
N LEU A 133 7.65 2.97 10.48
CA LEU A 133 6.20 3.19 10.52
C LEU A 133 5.87 4.66 10.83
N MET A 134 6.68 5.32 11.68
CA MET A 134 6.55 6.75 11.94
C MET A 134 6.81 7.59 10.67
N SER A 135 7.73 7.15 9.80
CA SER A 135 7.98 7.86 8.53
C SER A 135 6.76 7.82 7.61
N MET A 136 6.06 6.70 7.55
CA MET A 136 4.79 6.56 6.79
C MET A 136 3.69 7.41 7.41
N LYS A 137 3.57 7.41 8.74
CA LYS A 137 2.62 8.26 9.47
C LYS A 137 2.90 9.74 9.23
N ARG A 138 4.16 10.15 9.30
CA ARG A 138 4.59 11.54 9.03
C ARG A 138 4.33 11.96 7.58
N ALA A 139 4.44 11.04 6.62
CA ALA A 139 4.08 11.27 5.23
C ALA A 139 2.57 11.47 5.02
N GLY A 140 1.72 11.08 5.99
CA GLY A 140 0.28 11.31 5.96
C GLY A 140 -0.58 10.04 5.93
N ALA A 141 0.00 8.86 6.13
CA ALA A 141 -0.79 7.64 6.20
C ALA A 141 -1.70 7.66 7.45
N ASP A 142 -2.98 7.43 7.24
CA ASP A 142 -3.99 7.26 8.30
C ASP A 142 -4.01 5.80 8.80
N LEU A 143 -3.79 4.85 7.89
CA LEU A 143 -3.71 3.41 8.16
C LEU A 143 -2.41 2.84 7.60
N ILE A 144 -1.79 1.91 8.33
CA ILE A 144 -0.58 1.23 7.87
C ILE A 144 -0.80 -0.27 7.97
N LEU A 145 -0.76 -0.95 6.80
CA LEU A 145 -0.72 -2.40 6.73
C LEU A 145 0.74 -2.84 6.81
N THR A 146 1.06 -3.70 7.78
CA THR A 146 2.43 -4.13 7.99
C THR A 146 2.51 -5.53 8.61
N TYR A 147 3.54 -6.28 8.27
CA TYR A 147 3.85 -7.56 8.92
C TYR A 147 4.30 -7.39 10.38
N PHE A 148 4.72 -6.18 10.77
CA PHE A 148 5.07 -5.84 12.16
C PHE A 148 3.86 -5.47 13.03
N ALA A 149 2.62 -5.53 12.53
CA ALA A 149 1.45 -5.01 13.24
C ALA A 149 1.30 -5.59 14.67
N LYS A 150 1.50 -6.89 14.84
CA LYS A 150 1.41 -7.56 16.14
C LYS A 150 2.52 -7.10 17.09
N ASP A 151 3.75 -7.03 16.60
CA ASP A 151 4.91 -6.65 17.40
C ASP A 151 4.80 -5.19 17.85
N VAL A 152 4.40 -4.30 16.94
CA VAL A 152 4.18 -2.87 17.25
C VAL A 152 3.04 -2.68 18.23
N ALA A 153 1.94 -3.42 18.10
CA ALA A 153 0.85 -3.36 19.09
C ALA A 153 1.30 -3.74 20.51
N LEU A 154 2.29 -4.64 20.63
CA LEU A 154 2.90 -5.00 21.91
C LEU A 154 3.90 -3.94 22.41
N MET A 155 4.58 -3.23 21.51
CA MET A 155 5.53 -2.17 21.88
C MET A 155 4.85 -0.88 22.34
N LEU A 156 3.61 -0.64 21.93
CA LEU A 156 2.84 0.57 22.26
C LEU A 156 1.96 0.43 23.50
N ARG A 157 2.02 -0.69 24.17
CA ARG A 157 1.35 -0.94 25.47
C ARG A 157 2.20 -0.47 26.62
#